data_745d2bcacab9328d73c4d05585184ecf
#
_entry.id   745d2bcacab9328d73c4d05585184ecf
#
_cell.length_a   1.000
_cell.length_b   1.000
_cell.length_c   1.000
_cell.angle_alpha   90.00
_cell.angle_beta   90.00
_cell.angle_gamma   90.00
#
_symmetry.space_group_name_H-M   'P 1'
#
loop_
_entity.id
_entity.type
_entity.pdbx_description
1 polymer ?
#
loop_
_entity_poly.entity_id
_entity_poly.type
_entity_poly.pdbx_seq_one_letter_code
_entity_poly.pdbx_strand_id
1 'polypeptide(L)'
;MPRLMRVPTVLVLPFLATTLLAQGARPLPEHEPFVRATRDNLIRSQRAQFNYSYKERRTEFHVNPFGRVGTGGIEGWEVTPIENGAVILRKLIERDGKPVTDGEVDRIKVKEERRREGRRTTMDDVVAMLNFKIARREVVNGRDAIVITFTPRPDGEPETREGRIAQSFTGSVWVDEAAREVIRIDAKAVEAISFGFGLIARLNEGSTVTLQRQPIDGAIWLPTSIRFAGEGRALLLRSLKVDQRIEWSEYRKVLDSGP
;
A
#
# COMPACT_ATOMS: atom_id res chain seq x y z
N MET A 1 -4.87 13.29 89.34
CA MET A 1 -5.30 12.83 88.04
C MET A 1 -4.86 13.83 86.99
N PRO A 2 -3.80 13.65 86.21
CA PRO A 2 -3.42 14.56 85.16
C PRO A 2 -4.09 14.17 83.81
N ARG A 3 -4.69 15.15 83.14
CA ARG A 3 -5.29 15.03 81.82
C ARG A 3 -4.18 14.94 80.73
N LEU A 4 -4.16 13.84 79.99
CA LEU A 4 -3.31 13.69 78.81
C LEU A 4 -3.90 14.56 77.65
N MET A 5 -3.13 15.52 77.23
CA MET A 5 -3.36 16.31 76.03
C MET A 5 -2.96 15.52 74.82
N ARG A 6 -3.92 15.14 73.94
CA ARG A 6 -3.64 14.51 72.63
C ARG A 6 -3.27 15.58 71.60
N VAL A 7 -2.05 15.54 71.10
CA VAL A 7 -1.58 16.37 69.99
C VAL A 7 -2.01 15.70 68.69
N PRO A 8 -2.67 16.37 67.73
CA PRO A 8 -2.99 15.78 66.48
C PRO A 8 -1.75 15.79 65.56
N THR A 9 -1.34 14.60 65.11
CA THR A 9 -0.30 14.42 64.12
C THR A 9 -0.87 14.83 62.75
N VAL A 10 -0.41 15.96 62.22
CA VAL A 10 -0.71 16.39 60.83
C VAL A 10 0.19 15.63 59.89
N LEU A 11 -0.41 14.70 59.13
CA LEU A 11 0.25 13.95 58.08
C LEU A 11 0.38 14.87 56.84
N VAL A 12 1.59 15.40 56.61
CA VAL A 12 1.90 16.17 55.38
C VAL A 12 2.26 15.17 54.32
N LEU A 13 1.32 14.93 53.38
CA LEU A 13 1.60 14.19 52.13
C LEU A 13 2.41 15.08 51.21
N PRO A 14 3.59 14.64 50.73
CA PRO A 14 4.32 15.36 49.67
C PRO A 14 3.56 15.21 48.36
N PHE A 15 3.08 16.32 47.84
CA PHE A 15 2.55 16.44 46.47
C PHE A 15 3.73 16.27 45.50
N LEU A 16 3.95 15.05 44.98
CA LEU A 16 4.83 14.81 43.86
C LEU A 16 4.22 15.47 42.63
N ALA A 17 4.62 16.71 42.38
CA ALA A 17 4.38 17.37 41.11
C ALA A 17 5.19 16.62 40.02
N THR A 18 4.55 15.67 39.33
CA THR A 18 5.05 15.14 38.08
C THR A 18 5.07 16.27 37.06
N THR A 19 6.23 16.90 36.90
CA THR A 19 6.52 17.76 35.74
C THR A 19 6.41 16.88 34.49
N LEU A 20 5.25 16.92 33.82
CA LEU A 20 5.13 16.53 32.42
C LEU A 20 6.10 17.45 31.66
N LEU A 21 7.32 16.97 31.43
CA LEU A 21 8.20 17.56 30.42
C LEU A 21 7.41 17.43 29.12
N ALA A 22 6.84 18.54 28.65
CA ALA A 22 6.41 18.72 27.28
C ALA A 22 7.65 18.42 26.43
N GLN A 23 7.80 17.18 25.97
CA GLN A 23 8.77 16.82 24.94
C GLN A 23 8.39 17.68 23.76
N GLY A 24 9.13 18.75 23.51
CA GLY A 24 8.95 19.62 22.37
C GLY A 24 8.84 18.74 21.14
N ALA A 25 7.75 18.85 20.39
CA ALA A 25 7.47 18.00 19.26
C ALA A 25 8.71 18.00 18.34
N ARG A 26 9.37 16.84 18.20
CA ARG A 26 10.53 16.70 17.32
C ARG A 26 10.19 17.27 15.94
N PRO A 27 11.03 18.16 15.34
CA PRO A 27 10.72 18.77 14.05
C PRO A 27 10.43 17.70 12.99
N LEU A 28 9.61 18.05 12.01
CA LEU A 28 9.37 17.20 10.86
C LEU A 28 10.64 17.14 10.00
N PRO A 29 10.88 16.04 9.27
CA PRO A 29 12.04 15.93 8.41
C PRO A 29 12.00 16.96 7.27
N GLU A 30 13.17 17.26 6.71
CA GLU A 30 13.26 18.06 5.48
C GLU A 30 12.56 17.35 4.33
N HIS A 31 11.76 18.10 3.59
CA HIS A 31 10.85 17.58 2.58
C HIS A 31 11.56 16.79 1.47
N GLU A 32 12.44 17.47 0.72
CA GLU A 32 13.08 16.88 -0.46
C GLU A 32 13.92 15.63 -0.18
N PRO A 33 14.82 15.63 0.81
CA PRO A 33 15.62 14.44 1.13
C PRO A 33 14.75 13.29 1.61
N PHE A 34 13.68 13.58 2.38
CA PHE A 34 12.78 12.57 2.91
C PHE A 34 11.99 11.88 1.80
N VAL A 35 11.34 12.65 0.92
CA VAL A 35 10.54 12.14 -0.19
C VAL A 35 11.40 11.35 -1.17
N ARG A 36 12.59 11.84 -1.49
CA ARG A 36 13.54 11.16 -2.37
C ARG A 36 13.96 9.80 -1.79
N ALA A 37 14.39 9.76 -0.53
CA ALA A 37 14.77 8.50 0.12
C ALA A 37 13.61 7.50 0.16
N THR A 38 12.39 7.96 0.44
CA THR A 38 11.18 7.13 0.43
C THR A 38 10.92 6.54 -0.96
N ARG A 39 11.02 7.35 -2.02
CA ARG A 39 10.87 6.89 -3.40
C ARG A 39 11.90 5.82 -3.76
N ASP A 40 13.18 6.08 -3.47
CA ASP A 40 14.27 5.16 -3.81
C ASP A 40 14.12 3.82 -3.07
N ASN A 41 13.69 3.86 -1.80
CA ASN A 41 13.39 2.67 -1.03
C ASN A 41 12.19 1.90 -1.59
N LEU A 42 11.12 2.59 -1.99
CA LEU A 42 9.95 1.98 -2.61
C LEU A 42 10.34 1.24 -3.90
N ILE A 43 11.15 1.86 -4.77
CA ILE A 43 11.66 1.24 -6.00
C ILE A 43 12.52 0.02 -5.68
N ARG A 44 13.42 0.12 -4.69
CA ARG A 44 14.28 -0.98 -4.25
C ARG A 44 13.45 -2.17 -3.76
N SER A 45 12.47 -1.92 -2.89
CA SER A 45 11.61 -2.96 -2.33
C SER A 45 10.70 -3.61 -3.40
N GLN A 46 10.20 -2.85 -4.36
CA GLN A 46 9.47 -3.41 -5.50
C GLN A 46 10.34 -4.35 -6.36
N ARG A 47 11.60 -3.99 -6.57
CA ARG A 47 12.55 -4.88 -7.27
C ARG A 47 12.85 -6.13 -6.46
N ALA A 48 13.06 -5.98 -5.16
CA ALA A 48 13.34 -7.10 -4.27
C ALA A 48 12.20 -8.12 -4.23
N GLN A 49 10.93 -7.70 -4.42
CA GLN A 49 9.78 -8.61 -4.44
C GLN A 49 9.93 -9.74 -5.47
N PHE A 50 10.67 -9.53 -6.56
CA PHE A 50 10.94 -10.58 -7.56
C PHE A 50 11.86 -11.70 -7.06
N ASN A 51 12.48 -11.53 -5.90
CA ASN A 51 13.31 -12.55 -5.29
C ASN A 51 12.53 -13.41 -4.28
N TYR A 52 11.22 -13.16 -4.12
CA TYR A 52 10.38 -13.84 -3.15
C TYR A 52 9.27 -14.66 -3.84
N SER A 53 9.06 -15.89 -3.37
CA SER A 53 7.79 -16.59 -3.55
C SER A 53 6.81 -16.11 -2.48
N TYR A 54 5.52 -16.17 -2.78
CA TYR A 54 4.45 -15.76 -1.87
C TYR A 54 3.12 -16.37 -2.26
N LYS A 55 2.16 -16.32 -1.35
CA LYS A 55 0.75 -16.58 -1.65
C LYS A 55 0.03 -15.25 -1.91
N GLU A 56 -0.77 -15.23 -2.96
CA GLU A 56 -1.67 -14.14 -3.30
C GLU A 56 -3.10 -14.63 -3.20
N ARG A 57 -3.94 -13.93 -2.44
CA ARG A 57 -5.37 -14.19 -2.34
C ARG A 57 -6.14 -12.98 -2.83
N ARG A 58 -6.94 -13.18 -3.86
CA ARG A 58 -7.81 -12.16 -4.42
C ARG A 58 -9.24 -12.45 -4.00
N THR A 59 -9.92 -11.44 -3.45
CA THR A 59 -11.34 -11.49 -3.10
C THR A 59 -12.06 -10.40 -3.86
N GLU A 60 -13.06 -10.77 -4.65
CA GLU A 60 -13.98 -9.85 -5.31
C GLU A 60 -15.30 -9.85 -4.56
N PHE A 61 -15.64 -8.74 -3.92
CA PHE A 61 -16.84 -8.62 -3.06
C PHE A 61 -18.11 -8.31 -3.85
N HIS A 62 -17.99 -8.03 -5.14
CA HIS A 62 -19.13 -7.66 -5.96
C HIS A 62 -19.16 -8.43 -7.28
N VAL A 63 -20.36 -8.92 -7.64
CA VAL A 63 -20.61 -9.60 -8.91
C VAL A 63 -21.22 -8.60 -9.89
N ASN A 64 -20.60 -8.46 -11.05
CA ASN A 64 -21.14 -7.68 -12.17
C ASN A 64 -21.80 -8.61 -13.20
N PRO A 65 -22.97 -8.26 -13.74
CA PRO A 65 -23.77 -9.17 -14.56
C PRO A 65 -23.19 -9.44 -15.96
N PHE A 66 -22.03 -8.87 -16.33
CA PHE A 66 -21.47 -8.96 -17.67
C PHE A 66 -20.03 -9.47 -17.74
N GLY A 67 -19.61 -10.29 -16.77
CA GLY A 67 -18.45 -11.13 -16.92
C GLY A 67 -17.15 -10.56 -16.37
N ARG A 68 -16.04 -10.71 -16.98
CA ARG A 68 -14.62 -10.72 -16.56
C ARG A 68 -14.13 -9.75 -15.47
N VAL A 69 -14.81 -8.65 -15.19
CA VAL A 69 -14.44 -7.71 -14.11
C VAL A 69 -15.52 -7.77 -13.04
N GLY A 70 -15.13 -8.12 -11.81
CA GLY A 70 -16.04 -8.24 -10.69
C GLY A 70 -17.06 -9.38 -10.86
N THR A 71 -16.57 -10.55 -11.20
CA THR A 71 -17.42 -11.78 -11.26
C THR A 71 -17.78 -12.29 -9.88
N GLY A 72 -17.16 -11.72 -8.84
CA GLY A 72 -17.23 -12.22 -7.48
C GLY A 72 -16.28 -13.39 -7.25
N GLY A 73 -16.16 -13.82 -5.98
CA GLY A 73 -15.42 -15.01 -5.63
C GLY A 73 -14.05 -14.77 -5.04
N ILE A 74 -13.40 -15.87 -4.76
CA ILE A 74 -12.08 -15.93 -4.12
C ILE A 74 -11.16 -16.77 -4.99
N GLU A 75 -9.98 -16.25 -5.29
CA GLU A 75 -8.90 -17.00 -5.93
C GLU A 75 -7.63 -16.89 -5.08
N GLY A 76 -7.00 -18.02 -4.81
CA GLY A 76 -5.69 -18.12 -4.17
C GLY A 76 -4.64 -18.63 -5.15
N TRP A 77 -3.49 -17.96 -5.16
CA TRP A 77 -2.39 -18.26 -6.06
C TRP A 77 -1.09 -18.45 -5.28
N GLU A 78 -0.31 -19.45 -5.63
CA GLU A 78 1.09 -19.54 -5.28
C GLU A 78 1.91 -18.89 -6.40
N VAL A 79 2.75 -17.93 -6.04
CA VAL A 79 3.54 -17.13 -6.97
C VAL A 79 5.01 -17.40 -6.70
N THR A 80 5.73 -17.87 -7.72
CA THR A 80 7.14 -18.26 -7.58
C THR A 80 7.96 -17.68 -8.73
N PRO A 81 9.01 -16.89 -8.46
CA PRO A 81 9.97 -16.50 -9.47
C PRO A 81 10.83 -17.71 -9.85
N ILE A 82 11.00 -17.91 -11.16
CA ILE A 82 11.83 -18.94 -11.76
C ILE A 82 12.78 -18.28 -12.80
N GLU A 83 13.76 -19.04 -13.32
CA GLU A 83 14.73 -18.51 -14.30
C GLU A 83 15.41 -17.22 -13.81
N ASN A 84 15.97 -17.25 -12.59
CA ASN A 84 16.56 -16.08 -11.92
C ASN A 84 15.63 -14.86 -11.86
N GLY A 85 14.32 -15.10 -11.74
CA GLY A 85 13.29 -14.07 -11.64
C GLY A 85 12.90 -13.45 -12.99
N ALA A 86 13.40 -13.97 -14.12
CA ALA A 86 12.97 -13.54 -15.46
C ALA A 86 11.52 -13.98 -15.76
N VAL A 87 11.06 -15.05 -15.12
CA VAL A 87 9.71 -15.58 -15.27
C VAL A 87 9.05 -15.73 -13.91
N ILE A 88 7.79 -15.33 -13.82
CA ILE A 88 6.94 -15.57 -12.66
C ILE A 88 5.97 -16.70 -12.99
N LEU A 89 6.05 -17.79 -12.25
CA LEU A 89 5.08 -18.87 -12.29
C LEU A 89 3.97 -18.58 -11.28
N ARG A 90 2.72 -18.59 -11.75
CA ARG A 90 1.53 -18.50 -10.91
C ARG A 90 0.77 -19.81 -11.00
N LYS A 91 0.53 -20.43 -9.87
CA LYS A 91 -0.25 -21.68 -9.73
C LYS A 91 -1.50 -21.37 -8.94
N LEU A 92 -2.68 -21.62 -9.50
CA LEU A 92 -3.95 -21.52 -8.77
C LEU A 92 -4.01 -22.63 -7.72
N ILE A 93 -4.26 -22.29 -6.47
CA ILE A 93 -4.30 -23.22 -5.33
C ILE A 93 -5.65 -23.21 -4.59
N GLU A 94 -6.44 -22.14 -4.76
CA GLU A 94 -7.75 -21.98 -4.13
C GLU A 94 -8.74 -21.34 -5.12
N ARG A 95 -9.98 -21.83 -5.16
CA ARG A 95 -11.10 -21.18 -5.86
C ARG A 95 -12.35 -21.25 -4.96
N ASP A 96 -12.92 -20.08 -4.68
CA ASP A 96 -14.13 -19.92 -3.83
C ASP A 96 -14.01 -20.59 -2.45
N GLY A 97 -12.84 -20.46 -1.82
CA GLY A 97 -12.56 -21.01 -0.50
C GLY A 97 -12.26 -22.52 -0.48
N LYS A 98 -12.17 -23.16 -1.65
CA LYS A 98 -11.86 -24.59 -1.79
C LYS A 98 -10.51 -24.80 -2.44
N PRO A 99 -9.69 -25.76 -1.96
CA PRO A 99 -8.47 -26.15 -2.65
C PRO A 99 -8.76 -26.61 -4.09
N VAL A 100 -7.90 -26.21 -5.01
CA VAL A 100 -7.97 -26.68 -6.41
C VAL A 100 -7.22 -28.01 -6.52
N THR A 101 -7.84 -29.00 -7.16
CA THR A 101 -7.24 -30.30 -7.40
C THR A 101 -6.19 -30.26 -8.52
N ASP A 102 -5.26 -31.22 -8.52
CA ASP A 102 -4.14 -31.23 -9.50
C ASP A 102 -4.60 -31.28 -10.98
N GLY A 103 -5.80 -31.77 -11.27
CA GLY A 103 -6.39 -31.78 -12.62
C GLY A 103 -6.92 -30.40 -13.08
N GLU A 104 -7.15 -29.48 -12.14
CA GLU A 104 -7.74 -28.15 -12.39
C GLU A 104 -6.72 -27.01 -12.26
N VAL A 105 -5.43 -27.34 -12.08
CA VAL A 105 -4.39 -26.34 -11.82
C VAL A 105 -4.10 -25.50 -13.05
N ASP A 106 -4.56 -24.27 -13.04
CA ASP A 106 -4.15 -23.26 -14.02
C ASP A 106 -2.73 -22.76 -13.69
N ARG A 107 -1.82 -22.90 -14.67
CA ARG A 107 -0.45 -22.40 -14.56
C ARG A 107 -0.23 -21.28 -15.56
N ILE A 108 0.07 -20.10 -15.06
CA ILE A 108 0.34 -18.92 -15.88
C ILE A 108 1.83 -18.57 -15.74
N LYS A 109 2.54 -18.55 -16.86
CA LYS A 109 3.92 -18.04 -16.93
C LYS A 109 3.89 -16.60 -17.45
N VAL A 110 4.44 -15.66 -16.69
CA VAL A 110 4.54 -14.25 -17.06
C VAL A 110 6.01 -13.87 -17.20
N LYS A 111 6.41 -13.44 -18.38
CA LYS A 111 7.77 -12.91 -18.61
C LYS A 111 7.91 -11.53 -17.98
N GLU A 112 8.86 -11.37 -17.07
CA GLU A 112 9.05 -10.14 -16.28
C GLU A 112 10.16 -9.22 -16.81
N GLU A 113 10.96 -9.67 -17.78
CA GLU A 113 12.13 -8.93 -18.27
C GLU A 113 11.79 -7.49 -18.70
N ARG A 114 10.73 -7.30 -19.47
CA ARG A 114 10.27 -5.96 -19.90
C ARG A 114 9.65 -5.13 -18.78
N ARG A 115 9.16 -5.76 -17.72
CA ARG A 115 8.56 -5.06 -16.59
C ARG A 115 9.57 -4.47 -15.61
N ARG A 116 10.78 -5.03 -15.53
CA ARG A 116 11.82 -4.55 -14.62
C ARG A 116 12.38 -3.19 -15.04
N GLU A 117 12.65 -3.01 -16.33
CA GLU A 117 13.18 -1.75 -16.89
C GLU A 117 12.12 -0.64 -16.91
N GLY A 118 10.89 -0.95 -17.30
CA GLY A 118 9.79 0.02 -17.36
C GLY A 118 9.33 0.56 -16.01
N ARG A 119 9.57 -0.17 -14.89
CA ARG A 119 9.05 0.23 -13.57
C ARG A 119 9.69 1.46 -12.97
N ARG A 120 10.98 1.69 -13.20
CA ARG A 120 11.64 2.89 -12.70
C ARG A 120 11.09 4.11 -13.40
N THR A 121 11.01 4.09 -14.71
CA THR A 121 10.44 5.15 -15.54
C THR A 121 8.99 5.42 -15.16
N THR A 122 8.20 4.36 -14.95
CA THR A 122 6.79 4.46 -14.52
C THR A 122 6.65 5.09 -13.14
N MET A 123 7.49 4.72 -12.17
CA MET A 123 7.43 5.30 -10.83
C MET A 123 7.91 6.75 -10.82
N ASP A 124 8.93 7.07 -11.59
CA ASP A 124 9.43 8.42 -11.74
C ASP A 124 8.35 9.34 -12.35
N ASP A 125 7.63 8.84 -13.35
CA ASP A 125 6.52 9.55 -13.98
C ASP A 125 5.34 9.73 -12.99
N VAL A 126 4.94 8.67 -12.28
CA VAL A 126 3.89 8.78 -11.24
C VAL A 126 4.24 9.83 -10.18
N VAL A 127 5.49 9.84 -9.70
CA VAL A 127 5.94 10.84 -8.72
C VAL A 127 5.96 12.24 -9.33
N ALA A 128 6.37 12.39 -10.59
CA ALA A 128 6.40 13.66 -11.28
C ALA A 128 5.00 14.28 -11.48
N MET A 129 3.96 13.44 -11.54
CA MET A 129 2.55 13.88 -11.70
C MET A 129 1.89 14.34 -10.41
N LEU A 130 2.59 14.28 -9.27
CA LEU A 130 2.01 14.57 -7.96
C LEU A 130 2.82 15.65 -7.22
N ASN A 131 2.11 16.49 -6.48
CA ASN A 131 2.66 17.41 -5.51
C ASN A 131 2.58 16.77 -4.13
N PHE A 132 3.70 16.67 -3.43
CA PHE A 132 3.80 16.07 -2.10
C PHE A 132 3.99 17.15 -1.03
N LYS A 133 3.38 16.95 0.16
CA LYS A 133 3.54 17.81 1.31
C LYS A 133 3.62 16.97 2.58
N ILE A 134 4.70 17.11 3.35
CA ILE A 134 4.77 16.56 4.71
C ILE A 134 3.74 17.27 5.58
N ALA A 135 2.81 16.51 6.14
CA ALA A 135 1.69 17.06 6.92
C ALA A 135 1.93 16.97 8.43
N ARG A 136 2.29 15.79 8.94
CA ARG A 136 2.40 15.53 10.37
C ARG A 136 3.13 14.21 10.65
N ARG A 137 3.40 13.96 11.94
CA ARG A 137 3.86 12.68 12.47
C ARG A 137 2.70 11.98 13.17
N GLU A 138 2.60 10.68 12.98
CA GLU A 138 1.65 9.78 13.65
C GLU A 138 2.35 8.51 14.13
N VAL A 139 1.75 7.79 15.06
CA VAL A 139 2.19 6.45 15.41
C VAL A 139 1.29 5.44 14.68
N VAL A 140 1.90 4.57 13.88
CA VAL A 140 1.22 3.52 13.13
C VAL A 140 1.83 2.17 13.52
N ASN A 141 1.04 1.27 14.07
CA ASN A 141 1.49 -0.04 14.54
C ASN A 141 2.73 0.03 15.47
N GLY A 142 2.75 1.04 16.38
CA GLY A 142 3.85 1.25 17.34
C GLY A 142 5.12 1.87 16.75
N ARG A 143 5.09 2.34 15.51
CA ARG A 143 6.21 2.98 14.81
C ARG A 143 5.89 4.44 14.49
N ASP A 144 6.88 5.31 14.65
CA ASP A 144 6.75 6.70 14.19
C ASP A 144 6.65 6.74 12.66
N ALA A 145 5.59 7.35 12.15
CA ALA A 145 5.34 7.52 10.74
C ALA A 145 5.17 8.99 10.38
N ILE A 146 5.73 9.39 9.26
CA ILE A 146 5.49 10.69 8.63
C ILE A 146 4.35 10.54 7.64
N VAL A 147 3.33 11.37 7.81
CA VAL A 147 2.21 11.46 6.87
C VAL A 147 2.53 12.49 5.81
N ILE A 148 2.54 12.06 4.56
CA ILE A 148 2.74 12.90 3.38
C ILE A 148 1.41 12.92 2.63
N THR A 149 0.83 14.09 2.41
CA THR A 149 -0.32 14.24 1.52
C THR A 149 0.15 14.45 0.09
N PHE A 150 -0.63 14.00 -0.86
CA PHE A 150 -0.37 14.26 -2.27
C PHE A 150 -1.63 14.72 -3.00
N THR A 151 -1.42 15.54 -4.01
CA THR A 151 -2.45 16.06 -4.92
C THR A 151 -1.93 16.01 -6.36
N PRO A 152 -2.81 15.93 -7.35
CA PRO A 152 -2.41 16.06 -8.74
C PRO A 152 -1.59 17.33 -9.01
N ARG A 153 -0.62 17.24 -9.91
CA ARG A 153 0.08 18.40 -10.46
C ARG A 153 -0.68 18.85 -11.72
N PRO A 154 -1.28 20.05 -11.72
CA PRO A 154 -2.15 20.48 -12.82
C PRO A 154 -1.43 20.65 -14.16
N ASP A 155 -0.14 21.01 -14.12
CA ASP A 155 0.75 21.23 -15.26
C ASP A 155 1.65 20.03 -15.58
N GLY A 156 1.37 18.88 -14.99
CA GLY A 156 2.12 17.64 -15.23
C GLY A 156 1.79 17.04 -16.60
N GLU A 157 2.82 16.64 -17.34
CA GLU A 157 2.69 15.94 -18.62
C GLU A 157 3.07 14.46 -18.45
N PRO A 158 2.09 13.53 -18.31
CA PRO A 158 2.38 12.12 -18.07
C PRO A 158 2.93 11.42 -19.31
N GLU A 159 4.06 10.76 -19.15
CA GLU A 159 4.69 9.93 -20.20
C GLU A 159 4.10 8.51 -20.24
N THR A 160 3.59 8.02 -19.10
CA THR A 160 3.08 6.67 -18.96
C THR A 160 1.56 6.67 -18.69
N ARG A 161 0.95 5.49 -18.85
CA ARG A 161 -0.45 5.29 -18.46
C ARG A 161 -0.64 5.44 -16.95
N GLU A 162 0.31 4.97 -16.18
CA GLU A 162 0.30 5.02 -14.71
C GLU A 162 0.45 6.46 -14.21
N GLY A 163 1.29 7.27 -14.84
CA GLY A 163 1.40 8.70 -14.56
C GLY A 163 0.09 9.44 -14.82
N ARG A 164 -0.57 9.13 -15.94
CA ARG A 164 -1.90 9.68 -16.27
C ARG A 164 -2.97 9.28 -15.25
N ILE A 165 -2.94 8.02 -14.79
CA ILE A 165 -3.84 7.56 -13.74
C ILE A 165 -3.53 8.27 -12.41
N ALA A 166 -2.24 8.47 -12.08
CA ALA A 166 -1.83 9.13 -10.84
C ALA A 166 -2.38 10.57 -10.74
N GLN A 167 -2.45 11.30 -11.85
CA GLN A 167 -3.05 12.64 -11.90
C GLN A 167 -4.53 12.68 -11.50
N SER A 168 -5.22 11.55 -11.51
CA SER A 168 -6.62 11.47 -11.09
C SER A 168 -6.79 11.23 -9.60
N PHE A 169 -5.70 11.13 -8.81
CA PHE A 169 -5.78 10.77 -7.40
C PHE A 169 -5.22 11.84 -6.46
N THR A 170 -5.88 12.00 -5.33
CA THR A 170 -5.35 12.67 -4.13
C THR A 170 -5.30 11.68 -2.98
N GLY A 171 -4.49 11.98 -1.94
CA GLY A 171 -4.46 11.06 -0.80
C GLY A 171 -3.36 11.33 0.21
N SER A 172 -3.02 10.28 0.93
CA SER A 172 -1.98 10.29 1.95
C SER A 172 -1.11 9.05 1.88
N VAL A 173 0.17 9.24 2.20
CA VAL A 173 1.18 8.19 2.32
C VAL A 173 1.71 8.23 3.75
N TRP A 174 1.70 7.12 4.44
CA TRP A 174 2.37 6.93 5.74
C TRP A 174 3.71 6.28 5.50
N VAL A 175 4.75 6.94 5.94
CA VAL A 175 6.13 6.51 5.75
C VAL A 175 6.78 6.27 7.11
N ASP A 176 7.31 5.09 7.36
CA ASP A 176 8.13 4.82 8.55
C ASP A 176 9.27 5.84 8.62
N GLU A 177 9.33 6.60 9.70
CA GLU A 177 10.28 7.73 9.79
C GLU A 177 11.73 7.27 9.86
N ALA A 178 12.01 6.12 10.48
CA ALA A 178 13.36 5.58 10.61
C ALA A 178 13.79 4.86 9.33
N ALA A 179 12.94 3.98 8.78
CA ALA A 179 13.26 3.16 7.63
C ALA A 179 13.11 3.89 6.29
N ARG A 180 12.37 5.01 6.24
CA ARG A 180 12.00 5.70 4.99
C ARG A 180 11.22 4.80 4.02
N GLU A 181 10.45 3.87 4.56
CA GLU A 181 9.65 2.92 3.79
C GLU A 181 8.17 3.21 3.92
N VAL A 182 7.44 3.05 2.83
CA VAL A 182 5.99 3.24 2.81
C VAL A 182 5.31 2.14 3.60
N ILE A 183 4.51 2.53 4.60
CA ILE A 183 3.66 1.64 5.41
C ILE A 183 2.29 1.48 4.73
N ARG A 184 1.70 2.60 4.32
CA ARG A 184 0.32 2.67 3.81
C ARG A 184 0.19 3.79 2.79
N ILE A 185 -0.66 3.58 1.80
CA ILE A 185 -1.15 4.59 0.87
C ILE A 185 -2.67 4.53 0.88
N ASP A 186 -3.32 5.66 1.09
CA ASP A 186 -4.74 5.85 0.85
C ASP A 186 -4.91 6.89 -0.25
N ALA A 187 -5.56 6.50 -1.33
CA ALA A 187 -5.82 7.36 -2.46
C ALA A 187 -7.31 7.38 -2.80
N LYS A 188 -7.79 8.54 -3.23
CA LYS A 188 -9.15 8.75 -3.69
C LYS A 188 -9.12 9.48 -5.03
N ALA A 189 -9.86 8.96 -6.00
CA ALA A 189 -10.00 9.60 -7.30
C ALA A 189 -10.76 10.93 -7.18
N VAL A 190 -10.18 11.99 -7.73
CA VAL A 190 -10.78 13.35 -7.79
C VAL A 190 -11.45 13.63 -9.12
N GLU A 191 -11.28 12.72 -10.07
CA GLU A 191 -11.95 12.72 -11.36
C GLU A 191 -12.19 11.29 -11.86
N ALA A 192 -12.96 11.15 -12.93
CA ALA A 192 -13.25 9.85 -13.50
C ALA A 192 -12.07 9.29 -14.30
N ILE A 193 -11.73 8.03 -14.06
CA ILE A 193 -10.61 7.33 -14.69
C ILE A 193 -11.12 6.48 -15.84
N SER A 194 -10.61 6.70 -17.03
CA SER A 194 -11.02 5.99 -18.25
C SER A 194 -10.00 4.93 -18.65
N PHE A 195 -10.51 3.75 -19.02
CA PHE A 195 -9.73 2.63 -19.53
C PHE A 195 -10.17 2.31 -20.97
N GLY A 196 -9.19 2.06 -21.86
CA GLY A 196 -9.46 1.74 -23.26
C GLY A 196 -10.24 2.86 -23.97
N PHE A 197 -9.76 4.11 -23.89
CA PHE A 197 -10.41 5.32 -24.43
C PHE A 197 -11.84 5.54 -23.89
N GLY A 198 -12.14 5.04 -22.68
CA GLY A 198 -13.49 5.14 -22.09
C GLY A 198 -14.49 4.12 -22.60
N LEU A 199 -14.13 3.34 -23.61
CA LEU A 199 -15.02 2.33 -24.22
C LEU A 199 -15.09 1.05 -23.38
N ILE A 200 -13.97 0.66 -22.74
CA ILE A 200 -13.89 -0.58 -21.96
C ILE A 200 -14.45 -0.37 -20.55
N ALA A 201 -13.95 0.61 -19.84
CA ALA A 201 -14.44 0.95 -18.50
C ALA A 201 -14.12 2.42 -18.16
N ARG A 202 -14.99 2.99 -17.33
CA ARG A 202 -14.79 4.30 -16.70
C ARG A 202 -15.19 4.18 -15.24
N LEU A 203 -14.24 4.43 -14.33
CA LEU A 203 -14.50 4.53 -12.89
C LEU A 203 -14.81 5.98 -12.55
N ASN A 204 -15.77 6.18 -11.66
CA ASN A 204 -16.19 7.52 -11.24
C ASN A 204 -15.18 8.13 -10.26
N GLU A 205 -15.25 9.45 -10.14
CA GLU A 205 -14.74 10.18 -8.99
C GLU A 205 -15.16 9.52 -7.67
N GLY A 206 -14.31 9.57 -6.65
CA GLY A 206 -14.56 8.93 -5.37
C GLY A 206 -14.11 7.48 -5.26
N SER A 207 -13.68 6.84 -6.37
CA SER A 207 -13.04 5.52 -6.33
C SER A 207 -11.80 5.55 -5.44
N THR A 208 -11.57 4.51 -4.66
CA THR A 208 -10.51 4.47 -3.64
C THR A 208 -9.53 3.33 -3.86
N VAL A 209 -8.29 3.57 -3.44
CA VAL A 209 -7.23 2.58 -3.38
C VAL A 209 -6.57 2.67 -2.01
N THR A 210 -6.48 1.54 -1.31
CA THR A 210 -5.68 1.43 -0.09
C THR A 210 -4.62 0.35 -0.27
N LEU A 211 -3.36 0.70 -0.08
CA LEU A 211 -2.21 -0.22 -0.08
C LEU A 211 -1.62 -0.29 1.33
N GLN A 212 -1.30 -1.50 1.80
CA GLN A 212 -0.55 -1.71 3.04
C GLN A 212 0.73 -2.50 2.77
N ARG A 213 1.79 -2.17 3.50
CA ARG A 213 3.10 -2.80 3.40
C ARG A 213 3.68 -3.05 4.79
N GLN A 214 4.51 -4.07 4.91
CA GLN A 214 5.18 -4.44 6.15
C GLN A 214 6.62 -4.89 5.88
N PRO A 215 7.52 -4.80 6.87
CA PRO A 215 8.85 -5.40 6.77
C PRO A 215 8.71 -6.93 6.78
N ILE A 216 9.37 -7.59 5.83
CA ILE A 216 9.36 -9.06 5.71
C ILE A 216 10.68 -9.62 6.24
N ASP A 217 11.82 -9.21 5.72
CA ASP A 217 13.15 -9.64 6.12
C ASP A 217 13.96 -8.46 6.67
N GLY A 218 13.49 -7.89 7.78
CA GLY A 218 14.17 -6.79 8.47
C GLY A 218 14.28 -5.50 7.67
N ALA A 219 14.88 -5.53 6.49
CA ALA A 219 15.13 -4.34 5.66
C ALA A 219 14.22 -4.21 4.43
N ILE A 220 13.54 -5.27 4.01
CA ILE A 220 12.69 -5.27 2.81
C ILE A 220 11.22 -5.15 3.18
N TRP A 221 10.58 -4.13 2.67
CA TRP A 221 9.16 -3.88 2.87
C TRP A 221 8.36 -4.31 1.64
N LEU A 222 7.44 -5.25 1.83
CA LEU A 222 6.61 -5.78 0.75
C LEU A 222 5.14 -5.50 1.00
N PRO A 223 4.30 -5.46 -0.05
CA PRO A 223 2.86 -5.29 0.09
C PRO A 223 2.26 -6.48 0.85
N THR A 224 1.31 -6.20 1.73
CA THR A 224 0.51 -7.23 2.41
C THR A 224 -0.93 -7.19 1.98
N SER A 225 -1.45 -6.03 1.58
CA SER A 225 -2.78 -5.95 0.99
C SER A 225 -2.93 -4.72 0.09
N ILE A 226 -3.79 -4.84 -0.92
CA ILE A 226 -4.33 -3.73 -1.66
C ILE A 226 -5.84 -3.90 -1.80
N ARG A 227 -6.61 -2.83 -1.64
CA ARG A 227 -8.04 -2.81 -1.89
C ARG A 227 -8.36 -1.71 -2.89
N PHE A 228 -9.17 -2.06 -3.87
CA PHE A 228 -9.80 -1.14 -4.82
C PHE A 228 -11.30 -1.14 -4.58
N ALA A 229 -11.90 0.04 -4.48
CA ALA A 229 -13.34 0.17 -4.41
C ALA A 229 -13.79 1.35 -5.26
N GLY A 230 -14.83 1.16 -6.05
CA GLY A 230 -15.35 2.22 -6.90
C GLY A 230 -16.56 1.77 -7.71
N GLU A 231 -17.24 2.74 -8.28
CA GLU A 231 -18.36 2.54 -9.17
C GLU A 231 -18.08 3.24 -10.49
N GLY A 232 -18.76 2.81 -11.55
CA GLY A 232 -18.53 3.38 -12.86
C GLY A 232 -19.41 2.78 -13.94
N ARG A 233 -18.88 2.74 -15.15
CA ARG A 233 -19.53 2.17 -16.32
C ARG A 233 -18.57 1.26 -17.08
N ALA A 234 -19.10 0.19 -17.65
CA ALA A 234 -18.39 -0.66 -18.59
C ALA A 234 -19.17 -0.72 -19.90
N LEU A 235 -18.45 -0.90 -21.02
CA LEU A 235 -19.04 -0.99 -22.35
C LEU A 235 -20.06 0.14 -22.63
N LEU A 236 -19.69 1.37 -22.26
CA LEU A 236 -20.40 2.63 -22.41
C LEU A 236 -21.66 2.80 -21.53
N LEU A 237 -22.46 1.78 -21.31
CA LEU A 237 -23.80 1.92 -20.72
C LEU A 237 -24.05 1.04 -19.49
N ARG A 238 -23.22 0.02 -19.23
CA ARG A 238 -23.45 -0.93 -18.14
C ARG A 238 -22.86 -0.41 -16.84
N SER A 239 -23.65 -0.38 -15.78
CA SER A 239 -23.15 -0.09 -14.44
C SER A 239 -22.05 -1.07 -14.04
N LEU A 240 -20.95 -0.55 -13.55
CA LEU A 240 -19.80 -1.31 -13.05
C LEU A 240 -19.59 -0.96 -11.60
N LYS A 241 -19.48 -1.98 -10.74
CA LYS A 241 -19.00 -1.82 -9.37
C LYS A 241 -17.75 -2.67 -9.18
N VAL A 242 -16.70 -2.08 -8.67
CA VAL A 242 -15.45 -2.77 -8.31
C VAL A 242 -15.30 -2.68 -6.80
N ASP A 243 -15.14 -3.81 -6.14
CA ASP A 243 -14.72 -3.91 -4.75
C ASP A 243 -13.86 -5.17 -4.64
N GLN A 244 -12.56 -4.99 -4.72
CA GLN A 244 -11.59 -6.07 -4.78
C GLN A 244 -10.52 -5.86 -3.73
N ARG A 245 -10.15 -6.94 -3.04
CA ARG A 245 -8.99 -7.02 -2.16
C ARG A 245 -8.01 -8.06 -2.69
N ILE A 246 -6.74 -7.71 -2.70
CA ILE A 246 -5.64 -8.65 -2.92
C ILE A 246 -4.79 -8.64 -1.66
N GLU A 247 -4.51 -9.83 -1.14
CA GLU A 247 -3.70 -10.05 0.06
C GLU A 247 -2.49 -10.90 -0.31
N TRP A 248 -1.32 -10.54 0.20
CA TRP A 248 -0.08 -11.27 0.00
C TRP A 248 0.46 -11.75 1.34
N SER A 249 0.85 -13.01 1.38
CA SER A 249 1.34 -13.67 2.59
C SER A 249 2.41 -14.71 2.28
N GLU A 250 3.01 -15.26 3.33
CA GLU A 250 3.98 -16.34 3.25
C GLU A 250 5.16 -16.03 2.31
N TYR A 251 5.67 -14.81 2.38
CA TYR A 251 6.85 -14.42 1.64
C TYR A 251 8.07 -15.27 2.03
N ARG A 252 8.73 -15.87 1.04
CA ARG A 252 9.96 -16.66 1.20
C ARG A 252 10.96 -16.22 0.16
N LYS A 253 12.15 -15.85 0.59
CA LYS A 253 13.23 -15.52 -0.34
C LYS A 253 13.66 -16.79 -1.08
N VAL A 254 13.65 -16.76 -2.40
CA VAL A 254 13.98 -17.90 -3.28
C VAL A 254 15.16 -17.61 -4.19
N LEU A 255 15.52 -16.34 -4.36
CA LEU A 255 16.66 -15.90 -5.14
C LEU A 255 17.52 -14.99 -4.28
N ASP A 256 18.84 -15.19 -4.31
CA ASP A 256 19.75 -14.22 -3.72
C ASP A 256 19.74 -12.95 -4.56
N SER A 257 19.75 -11.80 -3.85
CA SER A 257 19.98 -10.53 -4.52
C SER A 257 21.39 -10.61 -5.08
N GLY A 258 21.52 -10.81 -6.39
CA GLY A 258 22.80 -10.68 -7.06
C GLY A 258 23.40 -9.29 -6.79
N PRO A 259 24.71 -9.11 -6.91
CA PRO A 259 25.42 -7.89 -6.63
C PRO A 259 24.88 -6.70 -7.44
#